data_a1ec1cc41b2ceb4e835a57c386c93834
#
_entry.id   a1ec1cc41b2ceb4e835a57c386c93834
#
_cell.length_a   1.000
_cell.length_b   1.000
_cell.length_c   1.000
_cell.angle_alpha   90.00
_cell.angle_beta   90.00
_cell.angle_gamma   90.00
#
_symmetry.space_group_name_H-M   'P 1'
#
loop_
_entity.id
_entity.type
_entity.pdbx_description
1 polymer ?
#
loop_
_entity_poly.entity_id
_entity_poly.type
_entity_poly.pdbx_seq_one_letter_code
_entity_poly.pdbx_strand_id
1 'polypeptide(L)'
;MKNVFLVLSLLIFPLISLRAGDEDDVLRVEGELALCYQNSDAACIEQGVMEDYALTNSKGKITTRADDLTEARKHDPKYEIFENNEMKVRVHDGAAVVTGITHTKGISGGQPFDAEFRFTDTFVKDHGRWRLWAGQAAKITP
;
A
#
# COMPACT_ATOMS: atom_id res chain seq x y z
N MET A 1 42.45 53.88 18.61
CA MET A 1 41.15 53.41 18.00
C MET A 1 41.22 51.89 17.93
N LYS A 2 40.48 51.17 18.79
CA LYS A 2 40.46 49.73 18.82
C LYS A 2 39.27 49.22 17.99
N ASN A 3 39.56 48.60 16.86
CA ASN A 3 38.50 47.96 16.02
C ASN A 3 38.13 46.61 16.62
N VAL A 4 36.90 46.50 17.14
CA VAL A 4 36.32 45.25 17.61
C VAL A 4 35.63 44.61 16.39
N PHE A 5 36.24 43.54 15.86
CA PHE A 5 35.60 42.69 14.87
C PHE A 5 34.62 41.74 15.59
N LEU A 6 33.33 41.98 15.39
CA LEU A 6 32.24 41.09 15.83
C LEU A 6 32.16 39.93 14.86
N VAL A 7 32.68 38.76 15.22
CA VAL A 7 32.52 37.53 14.44
C VAL A 7 31.13 36.96 14.73
N LEU A 8 30.20 37.17 13.82
CA LEU A 8 28.86 36.58 13.89
C LEU A 8 28.98 35.08 13.48
N SER A 9 29.08 34.20 14.48
CA SER A 9 29.06 32.75 14.24
C SER A 9 27.65 32.29 13.84
N LEU A 10 27.47 32.01 12.56
CA LEU A 10 26.20 31.45 12.03
C LEU A 10 26.14 29.98 12.42
N LEU A 11 25.39 29.63 13.46
CA LEU A 11 25.06 28.25 13.83
C LEU A 11 24.15 27.65 12.78
N ILE A 12 24.74 26.90 11.84
CA ILE A 12 23.99 26.09 10.88
C ILE A 12 23.51 24.85 11.66
N PHE A 13 22.24 24.89 12.11
CA PHE A 13 21.56 23.69 12.59
C PHE A 13 21.29 22.79 11.37
N PRO A 14 21.81 21.53 11.34
CA PRO A 14 21.39 20.60 10.31
C PRO A 14 19.89 20.33 10.53
N LEU A 15 19.07 20.62 9.55
CA LEU A 15 17.71 20.12 9.44
C LEU A 15 17.82 18.58 9.34
N ILE A 16 17.69 17.90 10.47
CA ILE A 16 17.49 16.46 10.50
C ILE A 16 16.10 16.25 9.91
N SER A 17 16.01 15.99 8.61
CA SER A 17 14.82 15.44 8.00
C SER A 17 14.55 14.09 8.69
N LEU A 18 13.53 14.04 9.55
CA LEU A 18 13.00 12.76 10.02
C LEU A 18 12.45 12.05 8.79
N ARG A 19 13.26 11.20 8.19
CA ARG A 19 12.82 10.31 7.12
C ARG A 19 12.04 9.18 7.82
N ALA A 20 10.76 9.02 7.46
CA ALA A 20 10.01 7.84 7.85
C ALA A 20 10.85 6.60 7.52
N GLY A 21 10.88 5.61 8.39
CA GLY A 21 11.57 4.35 8.13
C GLY A 21 10.87 3.59 7.00
N ASP A 22 11.57 2.65 6.37
CA ASP A 22 11.00 1.82 5.31
C ASP A 22 9.72 1.09 5.75
N GLU A 23 9.61 0.72 7.03
CA GLU A 23 8.39 0.11 7.59
C GLU A 23 7.20 1.06 7.55
N ASP A 24 7.38 2.31 7.98
CA ASP A 24 6.33 3.34 7.95
C ASP A 24 5.92 3.66 6.50
N ASP A 25 6.89 3.73 5.58
CA ASP A 25 6.64 3.97 4.17
C ASP A 25 5.83 2.84 3.53
N VAL A 26 6.14 1.58 3.84
CA VAL A 26 5.39 0.41 3.34
C VAL A 26 3.96 0.41 3.87
N LEU A 27 3.76 0.62 5.19
CA LEU A 27 2.42 0.68 5.79
C LEU A 27 1.58 1.82 5.22
N ARG A 28 2.21 2.97 4.94
CA ARG A 28 1.53 4.09 4.29
C ARG A 28 1.09 3.73 2.87
N VAL A 29 1.97 3.10 2.08
CA VAL A 29 1.65 2.67 0.70
C VAL A 29 0.54 1.63 0.69
N GLU A 30 0.56 0.67 1.62
CA GLU A 30 -0.50 -0.33 1.80
C GLU A 30 -1.87 0.33 2.07
N GLY A 31 -1.90 1.32 2.97
CA GLY A 31 -3.12 2.08 3.26
C GLY A 31 -3.59 2.93 2.08
N GLU A 32 -2.68 3.56 1.33
CA GLU A 32 -3.00 4.31 0.12
C GLU A 32 -3.58 3.41 -0.96
N LEU A 33 -3.01 2.21 -1.17
CA LEU A 33 -3.55 1.23 -2.11
C LEU A 33 -4.96 0.77 -1.74
N ALA A 34 -5.24 0.53 -0.47
CA ALA A 34 -6.60 0.20 -0.01
C ALA A 34 -7.62 1.27 -0.44
N LEU A 35 -7.25 2.56 -0.29
CA LEU A 35 -8.08 3.67 -0.75
C LEU A 35 -8.22 3.71 -2.28
N CYS A 36 -7.16 3.38 -3.03
CA CYS A 36 -7.23 3.30 -4.50
C CYS A 36 -8.24 2.24 -4.95
N TYR A 37 -8.24 1.06 -4.32
CA TYR A 37 -9.21 0.00 -4.59
C TYR A 37 -10.62 0.43 -4.18
N GLN A 38 -10.81 1.00 -3.00
CA GLN A 38 -12.11 1.50 -2.55
C GLN A 38 -12.72 2.50 -3.53
N ASN A 39 -11.90 3.40 -4.07
CA ASN A 39 -12.34 4.44 -4.99
C ASN A 39 -12.37 3.99 -6.47
N SER A 40 -11.99 2.75 -6.77
CA SER A 40 -11.84 2.24 -8.14
C SER A 40 -10.90 3.13 -8.98
N ASP A 41 -9.85 3.67 -8.36
CA ASP A 41 -8.87 4.54 -9.02
C ASP A 41 -7.81 3.69 -9.75
N ALA A 42 -8.10 3.37 -11.00
CA ALA A 42 -7.22 2.55 -11.84
C ALA A 42 -5.82 3.17 -12.01
N ALA A 43 -5.70 4.50 -12.09
CA ALA A 43 -4.40 5.16 -12.24
C ALA A 43 -3.55 5.05 -10.97
N CYS A 44 -4.18 5.17 -9.81
CA CYS A 44 -3.53 4.98 -8.51
C CYS A 44 -3.09 3.52 -8.34
N ILE A 45 -3.94 2.54 -8.62
CA ILE A 45 -3.61 1.11 -8.58
C ILE A 45 -2.43 0.83 -9.53
N GLU A 46 -2.46 1.35 -10.76
CA GLU A 46 -1.41 1.17 -11.75
C GLU A 46 -0.03 1.64 -11.27
N GLN A 47 0.03 2.71 -10.52
CA GLN A 47 1.27 3.24 -9.95
C GLN A 47 1.73 2.48 -8.70
N GLY A 48 0.80 1.94 -7.93
CA GLY A 48 1.08 1.28 -6.66
C GLY A 48 1.45 -0.20 -6.77
N VAL A 49 1.11 -0.87 -7.88
CA VAL A 49 1.43 -2.29 -8.09
C VAL A 49 2.49 -2.49 -9.19
N MET A 50 3.28 -3.55 -9.10
CA MET A 50 4.29 -3.92 -10.11
C MET A 50 3.60 -4.40 -11.39
N GLU A 51 4.32 -4.33 -12.52
CA GLU A 51 3.78 -4.78 -13.82
C GLU A 51 3.47 -6.29 -13.82
N ASP A 52 4.32 -7.07 -13.17
CA ASP A 52 4.21 -8.52 -13.02
C ASP A 52 3.51 -8.95 -11.71
N TYR A 53 2.75 -8.05 -11.09
CA TYR A 53 1.98 -8.34 -9.89
C TYR A 53 1.03 -9.52 -10.07
N ALA A 54 0.93 -10.36 -9.04
CA ALA A 54 -0.03 -11.46 -8.96
C ALA A 54 -0.58 -11.63 -7.54
N LEU A 55 -1.89 -11.82 -7.43
CA LEU A 55 -2.60 -12.13 -6.20
C LEU A 55 -3.21 -13.53 -6.29
N THR A 56 -2.96 -14.39 -5.29
CA THR A 56 -3.75 -15.58 -5.07
C THR A 56 -4.95 -15.24 -4.19
N ASN A 57 -6.13 -15.20 -4.77
CA ASN A 57 -7.34 -14.84 -4.05
C ASN A 57 -7.88 -15.98 -3.17
N SER A 58 -8.92 -15.70 -2.38
CA SER A 58 -9.50 -16.67 -1.42
C SER A 58 -10.13 -17.91 -2.04
N LYS A 59 -10.27 -17.95 -3.37
CA LYS A 59 -10.75 -19.13 -4.12
C LYS A 59 -9.60 -19.90 -4.77
N GLY A 60 -8.34 -19.51 -4.51
CA GLY A 60 -7.15 -20.11 -5.12
C GLY A 60 -6.90 -19.69 -6.57
N LYS A 61 -7.66 -18.73 -7.08
CA LYS A 61 -7.44 -18.17 -8.43
C LYS A 61 -6.35 -17.09 -8.36
N ILE A 62 -5.45 -17.11 -9.35
CA ILE A 62 -4.48 -16.03 -9.54
C ILE A 62 -5.14 -14.91 -10.36
N THR A 63 -5.08 -13.68 -9.86
CA THR A 63 -5.42 -12.44 -10.56
C THR A 63 -4.16 -11.61 -10.75
N THR A 64 -4.17 -10.76 -11.77
CA THR A 64 -3.02 -9.95 -12.20
C THR A 64 -3.34 -8.46 -12.11
N ARG A 65 -2.31 -7.61 -12.25
CA ARG A 65 -2.51 -6.16 -12.37
C ARG A 65 -3.52 -5.79 -13.47
N ALA A 66 -3.51 -6.50 -14.60
CA ALA A 66 -4.44 -6.24 -15.70
C ALA A 66 -5.90 -6.55 -15.31
N ASP A 67 -6.12 -7.59 -14.50
CA ASP A 67 -7.44 -7.92 -13.94
C ASP A 67 -7.90 -6.81 -13.00
N ASP A 68 -7.07 -6.38 -12.05
CA ASP A 68 -7.39 -5.32 -11.09
C ASP A 68 -7.72 -3.99 -11.79
N LEU A 69 -6.93 -3.60 -12.80
CA LEU A 69 -7.21 -2.39 -13.58
C LEU A 69 -8.52 -2.50 -14.38
N THR A 70 -8.85 -3.70 -14.85
CA THR A 70 -10.12 -3.94 -15.56
C THR A 70 -11.30 -3.82 -14.61
N GLU A 71 -11.22 -4.40 -13.42
CA GLU A 71 -12.23 -4.30 -12.36
C GLU A 71 -12.44 -2.84 -11.92
N ALA A 72 -11.34 -2.12 -11.66
CA ALA A 72 -11.41 -0.71 -11.28
C ALA A 72 -12.08 0.16 -12.35
N ARG A 73 -11.73 0.00 -13.64
CA ARG A 73 -12.34 0.75 -14.74
C ARG A 73 -13.82 0.43 -14.95
N LYS A 74 -14.26 -0.77 -14.61
CA LYS A 74 -15.66 -1.19 -14.65
C LYS A 74 -16.44 -0.80 -13.39
N HIS A 75 -15.76 -0.36 -12.32
CA HIS A 75 -16.34 -0.20 -11.00
C HIS A 75 -17.09 -1.46 -10.51
N ASP A 76 -16.54 -2.64 -10.81
CA ASP A 76 -17.06 -3.93 -10.38
C ASP A 76 -15.90 -4.86 -9.99
N PRO A 77 -15.71 -5.09 -8.69
CA PRO A 77 -16.54 -4.68 -7.54
C PRO A 77 -16.63 -3.16 -7.33
N LYS A 78 -17.78 -2.70 -6.83
CA LYS A 78 -17.94 -1.37 -6.26
C LYS A 78 -17.86 -1.47 -4.74
N TYR A 79 -16.75 -1.01 -4.18
CA TYR A 79 -16.52 -1.05 -2.75
C TYR A 79 -17.18 0.13 -2.03
N GLU A 80 -17.86 -0.16 -0.92
CA GLU A 80 -18.25 0.82 0.12
C GLU A 80 -17.15 0.91 1.18
N ILE A 81 -16.55 -0.24 1.50
CA ILE A 81 -15.44 -0.40 2.45
C ILE A 81 -14.35 -1.24 1.80
N PHE A 82 -13.11 -0.78 1.90
CA PHE A 82 -11.90 -1.53 1.66
C PHE A 82 -10.85 -1.05 2.66
N GLU A 83 -10.80 -1.69 3.82
CA GLU A 83 -9.97 -1.24 4.94
C GLU A 83 -9.02 -2.34 5.39
N ASN A 84 -7.76 -1.95 5.60
CA ASN A 84 -6.74 -2.84 6.16
C ASN A 84 -6.55 -2.55 7.65
N ASN A 85 -6.63 -3.59 8.46
CA ASN A 85 -6.52 -3.55 9.92
C ASN A 85 -5.47 -4.55 10.41
N GLU A 86 -5.03 -4.39 11.67
CA GLU A 86 -4.07 -5.28 12.34
C GLU A 86 -2.78 -5.50 11.53
N MET A 87 -2.34 -4.51 10.80
CA MET A 87 -1.18 -4.62 9.93
C MET A 87 0.12 -4.79 10.71
N LYS A 88 0.96 -5.71 10.24
CA LYS A 88 2.33 -5.93 10.69
C LYS A 88 3.24 -5.99 9.48
N VAL A 89 4.34 -5.25 9.52
CA VAL A 89 5.32 -5.16 8.45
C VAL A 89 6.66 -5.74 8.88
N ARG A 90 7.39 -6.32 7.96
CA ARG A 90 8.78 -6.73 8.09
C ARG A 90 9.51 -6.33 6.81
N VAL A 91 10.64 -5.64 6.96
CA VAL A 91 11.46 -5.17 5.84
C VAL A 91 12.80 -5.90 5.85
N HIS A 92 13.26 -6.29 4.66
CA HIS A 92 14.58 -6.87 4.45
C HIS A 92 15.09 -6.51 3.04
N ASP A 93 16.20 -5.79 2.96
CA ASP A 93 16.97 -5.47 1.73
C ASP A 93 16.10 -5.04 0.52
N GLY A 94 15.22 -4.06 0.70
CA GLY A 94 14.39 -3.57 -0.40
C GLY A 94 13.18 -4.45 -0.74
N ALA A 95 12.90 -5.47 0.07
CA ALA A 95 11.66 -6.23 0.09
C ALA A 95 10.95 -6.07 1.42
N ALA A 96 9.63 -6.12 1.42
CA ALA A 96 8.82 -6.06 2.63
C ALA A 96 7.64 -7.02 2.55
N VAL A 97 7.24 -7.55 3.69
CA VAL A 97 6.04 -8.38 3.83
C VAL A 97 5.11 -7.70 4.82
N VAL A 98 3.87 -7.45 4.39
CA VAL A 98 2.79 -6.95 5.23
C VAL A 98 1.77 -8.06 5.43
N THR A 99 1.36 -8.27 6.66
CA THR A 99 0.24 -9.15 7.00
C THR A 99 -0.82 -8.34 7.73
N GLY A 100 -2.09 -8.68 7.54
CA GLY A 100 -3.18 -7.98 8.19
C GLY A 100 -4.53 -8.62 7.91
N ILE A 101 -5.58 -7.86 8.18
CA ILE A 101 -6.96 -8.21 7.86
C ILE A 101 -7.52 -7.11 6.97
N THR A 102 -8.03 -7.48 5.79
CA THR A 102 -8.79 -6.57 4.94
C THR A 102 -10.28 -6.83 5.17
N HIS A 103 -11.02 -5.79 5.55
CA HIS A 103 -12.48 -5.79 5.52
C HIS A 103 -12.95 -5.19 4.19
N THR A 104 -13.75 -5.93 3.46
CA THR A 104 -14.36 -5.45 2.20
C THR A 104 -15.87 -5.56 2.27
N LYS A 105 -16.54 -4.51 1.83
CA LYS A 105 -17.99 -4.46 1.70
C LYS A 105 -18.36 -3.72 0.41
N GLY A 106 -19.39 -4.18 -0.27
CA GLY A 106 -19.82 -3.54 -1.50
C GLY A 106 -20.77 -4.40 -2.33
N ILE A 107 -20.72 -4.19 -3.64
CA ILE A 107 -21.52 -4.92 -4.64
C ILE A 107 -20.58 -5.41 -5.73
N SER A 108 -20.73 -6.68 -6.14
CA SER A 108 -20.02 -7.27 -7.28
C SER A 108 -20.96 -8.14 -8.09
N GLY A 109 -20.99 -7.94 -9.42
CA GLY A 109 -21.93 -8.65 -10.29
C GLY A 109 -23.39 -8.45 -9.89
N GLY A 110 -23.73 -7.30 -9.32
CA GLY A 110 -25.07 -6.98 -8.80
C GLY A 110 -25.42 -7.64 -7.45
N GLN A 111 -24.50 -8.38 -6.83
CA GLN A 111 -24.71 -9.05 -5.53
C GLN A 111 -23.94 -8.34 -4.41
N PRO A 112 -24.59 -8.05 -3.27
CA PRO A 112 -23.90 -7.46 -2.13
C PRO A 112 -22.95 -8.48 -1.50
N PHE A 113 -21.84 -7.98 -0.96
CA PHE A 113 -20.89 -8.75 -0.15
C PHE A 113 -20.43 -7.94 1.05
N ASP A 114 -20.06 -8.68 2.10
CA ASP A 114 -19.43 -8.16 3.31
C ASP A 114 -18.54 -9.28 3.87
N ALA A 115 -17.23 -9.09 3.85
CA ALA A 115 -16.30 -10.17 4.18
C ALA A 115 -14.96 -9.63 4.69
N GLU A 116 -14.32 -10.43 5.54
CA GLU A 116 -12.96 -10.21 6.00
C GLU A 116 -12.01 -11.25 5.43
N PHE A 117 -10.79 -10.81 5.15
CA PHE A 117 -9.74 -11.65 4.60
C PHE A 117 -8.45 -11.43 5.38
N ARG A 118 -7.77 -12.50 5.74
CA ARG A 118 -6.38 -12.43 6.18
C ARG A 118 -5.50 -12.37 4.95
N PHE A 119 -4.65 -11.36 4.88
CA PHE A 119 -3.77 -11.18 3.73
C PHE A 119 -2.29 -11.27 4.11
N THR A 120 -1.49 -11.57 3.10
CA THR A 120 -0.04 -11.46 3.11
C THR A 120 0.38 -10.83 1.80
N ASP A 121 0.90 -9.62 1.87
CA ASP A 121 1.34 -8.83 0.72
C ASP A 121 2.84 -8.64 0.75
N THR A 122 3.45 -8.77 -0.43
CA THR A 122 4.89 -8.58 -0.62
C THR A 122 5.13 -7.35 -1.46
N PHE A 123 5.90 -6.43 -0.91
CA PHE A 123 6.35 -5.20 -1.56
C PHE A 123 7.80 -5.30 -1.98
N VAL A 124 8.16 -4.60 -3.05
CA VAL A 124 9.55 -4.38 -3.46
C VAL A 124 9.80 -2.89 -3.67
N LYS A 125 11.03 -2.48 -3.41
CA LYS A 125 11.47 -1.10 -3.65
C LYS A 125 11.94 -0.98 -5.10
N ASP A 126 11.08 -0.42 -5.95
CA ASP A 126 11.31 -0.20 -7.36
C ASP A 126 11.59 1.28 -7.62
N HIS A 127 12.79 1.61 -8.13
CA HIS A 127 13.25 2.99 -8.36
C HIS A 127 13.02 3.92 -7.16
N GLY A 128 13.31 3.42 -5.95
CA GLY A 128 13.18 4.19 -4.70
C GLY A 128 11.76 4.30 -4.14
N ARG A 129 10.76 3.64 -4.74
CA ARG A 129 9.36 3.60 -4.28
C ARG A 129 8.93 2.19 -3.96
N TRP A 130 8.20 2.03 -2.86
CA TRP A 130 7.59 0.75 -2.51
C TRP A 130 6.39 0.48 -3.41
N ARG A 131 6.34 -0.72 -4.00
CA ARG A 131 5.24 -1.16 -4.87
C ARG A 131 4.85 -2.60 -4.53
N LEU A 132 3.55 -2.87 -4.55
CA LEU A 132 3.03 -4.21 -4.30
C LEU A 132 3.39 -5.14 -5.47
N TRP A 133 4.00 -6.28 -5.14
CA TRP A 133 4.49 -7.24 -6.13
C TRP A 133 3.71 -8.55 -6.13
N ALA A 134 3.38 -9.06 -4.94
CA ALA A 134 2.60 -10.29 -4.81
C ALA A 134 1.69 -10.22 -3.60
N GLY A 135 0.56 -10.90 -3.67
CA GLY A 135 -0.37 -10.98 -2.56
C GLY A 135 -1.03 -12.33 -2.45
N GLN A 136 -1.54 -12.60 -1.26
CA GLN A 136 -2.42 -13.73 -0.98
C GLN A 136 -3.50 -13.32 0.01
N ALA A 137 -4.74 -13.72 -0.25
CA ALA A 137 -5.86 -13.47 0.65
C ALA A 137 -6.62 -14.78 0.96
N ALA A 138 -6.88 -15.00 2.24
CA ALA A 138 -7.68 -16.12 2.72
C ALA A 138 -8.92 -15.56 3.42
N LYS A 139 -10.12 -15.99 3.02
CA LYS A 139 -11.37 -15.55 3.67
C LYS A 139 -11.40 -16.03 5.12
N ILE A 140 -11.70 -15.10 6.03
CA ILE A 140 -11.96 -15.44 7.42
C ILE A 140 -13.40 -15.94 7.50
N THR A 141 -13.57 -17.18 7.96
CA THR A 141 -14.89 -17.77 8.24
C THR A 141 -15.10 -17.82 9.74
N PRO A 142 -16.30 -17.51 10.23
CA PRO A 142 -16.64 -17.67 11.65
C PRO A 142 -16.45 -19.07 12.15
#